data_216bc52e648702699c9c2dccff52a54c
#
_entry.id   216bc52e648702699c9c2dccff52a54c
#
_cell.length_a   1.000
_cell.length_b   1.000
_cell.length_c   1.000
_cell.angle_alpha   90.00
_cell.angle_beta   90.00
_cell.angle_gamma   90.00
#
_symmetry.space_group_name_H-M   'P 1'
#
loop_
_entity.id
_entity.type
_entity.pdbx_description
1 polymer ?
#
loop_
_entity_poly.entity_id
_entity_poly.type
_entity_poly.pdbx_seq_one_letter_code
_entity_poly.pdbx_strand_id
1 'polypeptide(L)'
;MLHIERFQCNMLSENCYVVSDETKECVIIDCGAFYPEERKAITDYITGNNFNPIHLLVTHGHLDHNFGNDTIYQAFGLKPEVAQAD
;
A
#
# COMPACT_ATOMS: atom_id res chain seq x y z
N MET A 1 -7.37 -15.56 9.59
CA MET A 1 -6.73 -14.63 10.52
C MET A 1 -6.13 -13.49 9.75
N LEU A 2 -6.30 -12.26 10.21
CA LEU A 2 -5.70 -11.12 9.54
C LEU A 2 -4.21 -11.04 9.82
N HIS A 3 -3.46 -10.73 8.78
CA HIS A 3 -2.03 -10.47 8.89
C HIS A 3 -1.77 -9.05 8.43
N ILE A 4 -1.03 -8.28 9.22
CA ILE A 4 -0.73 -6.90 8.92
C ILE A 4 0.78 -6.74 8.80
N GLU A 5 1.23 -6.32 7.62
CA GLU A 5 2.64 -6.02 7.39
C GLU A 5 2.81 -4.52 7.28
N ARG A 6 3.75 -3.96 8.02
CA ARG A 6 4.00 -2.53 8.05
C ARG A 6 5.30 -2.22 7.31
N PHE A 7 5.26 -1.21 6.46
CA PHE A 7 6.43 -0.68 5.77
C PHE A 7 6.59 0.80 6.12
N GLN A 8 7.79 1.18 6.54
CA GLN A 8 8.09 2.60 6.72
C GLN A 8 8.59 3.15 5.40
N CYS A 9 8.00 4.25 4.97
CA CYS A 9 8.21 4.79 3.64
C CYS A 9 8.57 6.26 3.70
N ASN A 10 9.31 6.69 2.67
CA ASN A 10 9.70 8.07 2.37
C ASN A 10 10.52 8.72 3.49
N MET A 11 10.91 9.98 3.27
CA MET A 11 11.81 10.71 4.18
C MET A 11 11.13 11.08 5.49
N LEU A 12 9.81 10.93 5.57
CA LEU A 12 9.06 11.27 6.77
C LEU A 12 8.70 10.03 7.61
N SER A 13 9.20 8.86 7.22
CA SER A 13 8.95 7.60 7.92
C SER A 13 7.46 7.29 8.09
N GLU A 14 6.68 7.57 7.05
CA GLU A 14 5.26 7.26 7.07
C GLU A 14 5.03 5.77 6.96
N ASN A 15 3.98 5.28 7.62
CA ASN A 15 3.68 3.86 7.62
C ASN A 15 2.72 3.50 6.49
N CYS A 16 3.09 2.43 5.77
CA CYS A 16 2.20 1.80 4.80
C CYS A 16 1.86 0.43 5.33
N TYR A 17 0.59 0.06 5.29
CA TYR A 17 0.15 -1.24 5.80
C TYR A 17 -0.40 -2.09 4.67
N VAL A 18 -0.05 -3.36 4.69
CA VAL A 18 -0.65 -4.35 3.79
C VAL A 18 -1.37 -5.36 4.69
N VAL A 19 -2.68 -5.39 4.59
CA VAL A 19 -3.53 -6.24 5.43
C VAL A 19 -4.06 -7.38 4.57
N SER A 20 -3.81 -8.60 4.98
CA SER A 20 -4.20 -9.79 4.22
C SER A 20 -4.82 -10.83 5.13
N ASP A 21 -5.43 -11.84 4.53
CA ASP A 21 -5.96 -12.97 5.27
C ASP A 21 -5.73 -14.25 4.46
N GLU A 22 -6.33 -15.35 4.90
CA GLU A 22 -6.09 -16.64 4.29
C GLU A 22 -6.68 -16.78 2.89
N THR A 23 -7.53 -15.85 2.45
CA THR A 23 -8.04 -15.86 1.09
C THR A 23 -7.02 -15.34 0.08
N LYS A 24 -5.92 -14.79 0.56
CA LYS A 24 -4.88 -14.17 -0.27
C LYS A 24 -5.30 -12.83 -0.84
N GLU A 25 -6.46 -12.31 -0.51
CA GLU A 25 -6.81 -10.94 -0.85
C GLU A 25 -6.16 -9.99 0.15
N CYS A 26 -5.74 -8.83 -0.32
CA CYS A 26 -5.12 -7.86 0.57
C CYS A 26 -5.59 -6.44 0.28
N VAL A 27 -5.43 -5.59 1.28
CA VAL A 27 -5.75 -4.17 1.22
C VAL A 27 -4.48 -3.41 1.54
N ILE A 28 -4.17 -2.41 0.73
CA ILE A 28 -2.99 -1.56 0.94
C ILE A 28 -3.48 -0.24 1.50
N ILE A 29 -2.89 0.18 2.62
CA ILE A 29 -3.32 1.39 3.32
C ILE A 29 -2.16 2.38 3.37
N ASP A 30 -2.38 3.58 2.85
CA ASP A 30 -1.45 4.71 2.91
C ASP A 30 -0.09 4.39 2.29
N CYS A 31 -0.08 4.02 1.01
CA CYS A 31 1.17 3.70 0.34
C CYS A 31 1.98 4.95 0.07
N GLY A 32 2.92 5.25 0.96
CA GLY A 32 3.80 6.40 0.84
C GLY A 32 5.15 6.07 0.26
N ALA A 33 5.30 4.95 -0.44
CA ALA A 33 6.58 4.51 -0.97
C ALA A 33 7.11 5.52 -1.99
N PHE A 34 8.20 6.19 -1.65
CA PHE A 34 8.78 7.23 -2.48
C PHE A 34 10.05 6.74 -3.19
N TYR A 35 10.95 6.11 -2.44
CA TYR A 35 12.21 5.62 -3.00
C TYR A 35 12.00 4.32 -3.76
N PRO A 36 12.79 4.07 -4.83
CA PRO A 36 12.61 2.84 -5.61
C PRO A 36 12.68 1.56 -4.80
N GLU A 37 13.56 1.50 -3.81
CA GLU A 37 13.68 0.30 -2.98
C GLU A 37 12.45 0.08 -2.11
N GLU A 38 11.79 1.17 -1.71
CA GLU A 38 10.54 1.05 -0.95
C GLU A 38 9.42 0.52 -1.82
N ARG A 39 9.31 1.06 -3.04
CA ARG A 39 8.31 0.61 -3.99
C ARG A 39 8.50 -0.87 -4.33
N LYS A 40 9.75 -1.25 -4.55
CA LYS A 40 10.08 -2.63 -4.87
C LYS A 40 9.76 -3.55 -3.70
N ALA A 41 10.07 -3.13 -2.47
CA ALA A 41 9.81 -3.96 -1.29
C ALA A 41 8.33 -4.27 -1.15
N ILE A 42 7.47 -3.28 -1.34
CA ILE A 42 6.03 -3.48 -1.21
C ILE A 42 5.50 -4.37 -2.33
N THR A 43 5.88 -4.08 -3.57
CA THR A 43 5.39 -4.88 -4.70
C THR A 43 5.91 -6.31 -4.62
N ASP A 44 7.18 -6.51 -4.24
CA ASP A 44 7.73 -7.85 -4.09
C ASP A 44 7.05 -8.63 -2.96
N TYR A 45 6.72 -7.96 -1.86
CA TYR A 45 6.01 -8.61 -0.78
C TYR A 45 4.66 -9.13 -1.26
N ILE A 46 3.92 -8.30 -2.00
CA ILE A 46 2.59 -8.67 -2.47
C ILE A 46 2.69 -9.79 -3.51
N THR A 47 3.56 -9.65 -4.50
CA THR A 47 3.67 -10.65 -5.56
C THR A 47 4.31 -11.93 -5.06
N GLY A 48 5.30 -11.82 -4.18
CA GLY A 48 6.01 -13.00 -3.65
C GLY A 48 5.14 -13.87 -2.78
N ASN A 49 4.10 -13.30 -2.18
CA ASN A 49 3.13 -14.05 -1.37
C ASN A 49 1.88 -14.44 -2.14
N ASN A 50 1.85 -14.13 -3.43
CA ASN A 50 0.69 -14.39 -4.29
C ASN A 50 -0.59 -13.72 -3.77
N PHE A 51 -0.43 -12.55 -3.15
CA PHE A 51 -1.59 -11.79 -2.69
C PHE A 51 -2.26 -11.11 -3.87
N ASN A 52 -3.59 -10.96 -3.75
CA ASN A 52 -4.39 -10.23 -4.74
C ASN A 52 -4.88 -8.94 -4.11
N PRO A 53 -4.25 -7.80 -4.40
CA PRO A 53 -4.70 -6.54 -3.81
C PRO A 53 -6.03 -6.12 -4.40
N ILE A 54 -6.98 -5.82 -3.52
CA ILE A 54 -8.33 -5.49 -3.93
C ILE A 54 -8.69 -4.04 -3.66
N HIS A 55 -8.01 -3.39 -2.71
CA HIS A 55 -8.25 -1.98 -2.38
C HIS A 55 -6.94 -1.28 -2.06
N LEU A 56 -6.87 -0.01 -2.44
CA LEU A 56 -5.79 0.88 -2.03
C LEU A 56 -6.45 2.04 -1.30
N LEU A 57 -6.34 2.05 0.02
CA LEU A 57 -7.03 3.03 0.86
C LEU A 57 -6.07 4.14 1.28
N VAL A 58 -6.58 5.37 1.32
CA VAL A 58 -5.82 6.53 1.75
C VAL A 58 -6.58 7.17 2.91
N THR A 59 -5.96 7.20 4.07
CA THR A 59 -6.61 7.75 5.26
C THR A 59 -6.50 9.28 5.33
N HIS A 60 -5.49 9.83 4.66
CA HIS A 60 -5.27 11.29 4.63
C HIS A 60 -5.01 11.72 3.20
N GLY A 61 -5.39 12.94 2.88
CA GLY A 61 -5.08 13.50 1.57
C GLY A 61 -3.70 14.14 1.48
N HIS A 62 -2.81 13.87 2.41
CA HIS A 62 -1.47 14.43 2.40
C HIS A 62 -0.59 13.75 1.38
N LEU A 63 0.29 14.54 0.76
CA LEU A 63 1.11 14.06 -0.33
C LEU A 63 2.01 12.91 0.08
N ASP A 64 2.57 12.97 1.28
CA ASP A 64 3.50 11.95 1.75
C ASP A 64 2.84 10.58 1.90
N HIS A 65 1.54 10.54 2.10
CA HIS A 65 0.81 9.27 2.18
C HIS A 65 0.44 8.72 0.80
N ASN A 66 0.71 9.50 -0.25
CA ASN A 66 0.29 9.14 -1.60
C ASN A 66 1.44 8.91 -2.57
N PHE A 67 2.69 8.99 -2.09
CA PHE A 67 3.85 8.88 -2.98
C PHE A 67 3.87 7.58 -3.78
N GLY A 68 3.34 6.50 -3.23
CA GLY A 68 3.41 5.20 -3.87
C GLY A 68 2.16 4.81 -4.65
N ASN A 69 1.17 5.70 -4.75
CA ASN A 69 -0.09 5.34 -5.40
C ASN A 69 0.10 4.99 -6.87
N ASP A 70 0.96 5.71 -7.58
CA ASP A 70 1.26 5.40 -8.97
C ASP A 70 1.85 4.01 -9.12
N THR A 71 2.75 3.64 -8.22
CA THR A 71 3.37 2.32 -8.26
C THR A 71 2.32 1.23 -8.11
N ILE A 72 1.40 1.40 -7.18
CA ILE A 72 0.35 0.41 -6.95
C ILE A 72 -0.60 0.36 -8.15
N TYR A 73 -0.93 1.51 -8.70
CA TYR A 73 -1.80 1.53 -9.88
C TYR A 73 -1.16 0.80 -11.07
N GLN A 74 0.13 1.07 -11.31
CA GLN A 74 0.81 0.44 -12.44
C GLN A 74 1.04 -1.05 -12.23
N ALA A 75 1.29 -1.45 -10.99
CA ALA A 75 1.56 -2.86 -10.71
C ALA A 75 0.30 -3.69 -10.63
N PHE A 76 -0.77 -3.14 -10.09
CA PHE A 76 -1.96 -3.94 -9.74
C PHE A 76 -3.26 -3.37 -10.28
N GLY A 77 -3.24 -2.21 -10.92
CA GLY A 77 -4.44 -1.62 -11.49
C GLY A 77 -5.39 -0.97 -10.48
N LEU A 78 -4.94 -0.75 -9.25
CA LEU A 78 -5.79 -0.17 -8.21
C LEU A 78 -5.67 1.33 -8.19
N LYS A 79 -6.81 2.01 -8.13
CA LYS A 79 -6.85 3.46 -7.92
C LYS A 79 -7.05 3.74 -6.44
N PRO A 80 -6.48 4.85 -5.93
CA PRO A 80 -6.64 5.18 -4.53
C PRO A 80 -8.09 5.49 -4.17
N GLU A 81 -8.53 4.97 -3.03
CA GLU A 81 -9.85 5.23 -2.47
C GLU A 81 -9.64 6.03 -1.20
N VAL A 82 -10.06 7.30 -1.21
CA VAL A 82 -9.81 8.17 -0.07
C VAL A 82 -10.88 7.92 0.98
N ALA A 83 -10.44 7.76 2.23
CA ALA A 83 -11.37 7.59 3.33
C ALA A 83 -12.18 8.87 3.49
N GLN A 84 -13.44 8.73 3.82
CA GLN A 84 -14.33 9.87 4.00
C GLN A 84 -13.88 10.64 5.23
N ALA A 85 -13.39 11.83 4.99
CA ALA A 85 -12.93 12.65 6.07
C ALA A 85 -13.85 13.78 6.18
N ASP A 86 -14.43 14.01 6.75
CA ASP A 86 -15.14 15.10 6.82
C ASP A 86 -14.88 16.12 6.70
#